data_6636a21b2d41fff35aafbb5fd6f0c324
#
_entry.id   6636a21b2d41fff35aafbb5fd6f0c324
#
_cell.length_a   1.000
_cell.length_b   1.000
_cell.length_c   1.000
_cell.angle_alpha   90.00
_cell.angle_beta   90.00
_cell.angle_gamma   90.00
#
_symmetry.space_group_name_H-M   'P 1'
#
loop_
_entity.id
_entity.type
_entity.pdbx_description
1 polymer ?
#
loop_
_entity_poly.entity_id
_entity_poly.type
_entity_poly.pdbx_seq_one_letter_code
_entity_poly.pdbx_strand_id
1 'polypeptide(L)'
;MYVEEFRIASPLTTDSAEELLLTMMGYTSRITVSSNGRSVNAPLLPTCSDVLRLRAGSVVTVTVEHGQHPELDEDRQAIREFVDRFQELTAG
;
A
#
# COMPACT_ATOMS: atom_id res chain seq x y z
N MET A 1 -10.39 5.54 9.64
CA MET A 1 -9.10 5.73 8.94
C MET A 1 -7.98 5.07 9.72
N TYR A 2 -7.14 4.33 9.03
CA TYR A 2 -5.94 3.73 9.62
C TYR A 2 -4.72 4.19 8.83
N VAL A 3 -3.61 4.38 9.53
CA VAL A 3 -2.35 4.83 8.93
C VAL A 3 -1.22 3.96 9.47
N GLU A 4 -0.40 3.43 8.58
CA GLU A 4 0.80 2.70 8.92
C GLU A 4 2.00 3.31 8.20
N GLU A 5 3.11 3.42 8.90
CA GLU A 5 4.35 3.92 8.33
C GLU A 5 5.45 2.90 8.54
N PHE A 6 6.23 2.64 7.49
CA PHE A 6 7.32 1.67 7.56
C PHE A 6 8.41 2.01 6.56
N ARG A 7 9.57 1.41 6.75
CA ARG A 7 10.72 1.61 5.87
C ARG A 7 10.94 0.38 5.02
N ILE A 8 11.19 0.59 3.72
CA ILE A 8 11.41 -0.53 2.80
C ILE A 8 12.90 -0.82 2.63
N ALA A 9 13.23 -2.08 2.36
CA ALA A 9 14.61 -2.51 2.12
C ALA A 9 14.97 -2.48 0.65
N SER A 10 13.98 -2.62 -0.25
CA SER A 10 14.19 -2.57 -1.69
C SER A 10 12.99 -1.89 -2.36
N PRO A 11 13.18 -1.32 -3.56
CA PRO A 11 12.06 -0.66 -4.26
C PRO A 11 10.98 -1.65 -4.69
N LEU A 12 9.76 -1.13 -4.81
CA LEU A 12 8.64 -1.90 -5.35
C LEU A 12 8.78 -1.98 -6.86
N THR A 13 8.74 -3.20 -7.42
CA THR A 13 8.77 -3.40 -8.87
C THR A 13 7.35 -3.39 -9.43
N THR A 14 7.22 -3.31 -10.76
CA THR A 14 5.91 -3.41 -11.40
C THR A 14 5.23 -4.75 -11.07
N ASP A 15 5.99 -5.85 -11.14
CA ASP A 15 5.45 -7.17 -10.81
C ASP A 15 5.01 -7.25 -9.35
N SER A 16 5.82 -6.72 -8.44
CA SER A 16 5.46 -6.68 -7.01
C SER A 16 4.23 -5.82 -6.78
N ALA A 17 4.12 -4.69 -7.48
CA ALA A 17 2.95 -3.83 -7.37
C ALA A 17 1.68 -4.55 -7.84
N GLU A 18 1.77 -5.32 -8.92
CA GLU A 18 0.64 -6.12 -9.39
C GLU A 18 0.23 -7.19 -8.37
N GLU A 19 1.21 -7.89 -7.79
CA GLU A 19 0.91 -8.85 -6.73
C GLU A 19 0.26 -8.19 -5.53
N LEU A 20 0.73 -7.00 -5.18
CA LEU A 20 0.18 -6.27 -4.04
C LEU A 20 -1.31 -5.96 -4.22
N LEU A 21 -1.73 -5.70 -5.46
CA LEU A 21 -3.15 -5.44 -5.75
C LEU A 21 -4.04 -6.62 -5.42
N LEU A 22 -3.51 -7.84 -5.46
CA LEU A 22 -4.31 -9.03 -5.14
C LEU A 22 -4.81 -9.01 -3.69
N THR A 23 -4.09 -8.36 -2.80
CA THR A 23 -4.51 -8.25 -1.40
C THR A 23 -5.72 -7.35 -1.22
N MET A 24 -6.02 -6.51 -2.20
CA MET A 24 -7.13 -5.58 -2.15
C MET A 24 -8.44 -6.16 -2.67
N MET A 25 -8.37 -7.33 -3.31
CA MET A 25 -9.55 -7.96 -3.87
C MET A 25 -10.49 -8.37 -2.75
N GLY A 26 -11.73 -7.97 -2.85
CA GLY A 26 -12.73 -8.23 -1.82
C GLY A 26 -12.87 -7.11 -0.79
N TYR A 27 -12.01 -6.11 -0.81
CA TYR A 27 -12.14 -4.93 0.04
C TYR A 27 -12.69 -3.75 -0.75
N THR A 28 -13.54 -2.95 -0.09
CA THR A 28 -14.07 -1.71 -0.67
C THR A 28 -13.30 -0.49 -0.16
N SER A 29 -12.40 -0.68 0.80
CA SER A 29 -11.60 0.39 1.37
C SER A 29 -10.72 1.07 0.34
N ARG A 30 -10.53 2.38 0.50
CA ARG A 30 -9.61 3.14 -0.33
C ARG A 30 -8.22 3.12 0.31
N ILE A 31 -7.24 2.67 -0.44
CA ILE A 31 -5.87 2.57 0.03
C ILE A 31 -5.00 3.56 -0.75
N THR A 32 -4.26 4.39 -0.02
CA THR A 32 -3.33 5.36 -0.60
C THR A 32 -1.94 5.11 -0.06
N VAL A 33 -0.95 5.14 -0.96
CA VAL A 33 0.46 4.96 -0.61
C VAL A 33 1.18 6.27 -0.83
N SER A 34 1.91 6.72 0.18
CA SER A 34 2.64 7.99 0.13
C SER A 34 4.11 7.79 0.45
N SER A 35 4.98 8.51 -0.25
CA SER A 35 6.41 8.55 0.04
C SER A 35 7.01 9.76 -0.67
N ASN A 36 8.05 10.34 -0.07
CA ASN A 36 8.77 11.47 -0.66
C ASN A 36 7.87 12.66 -1.01
N GLY A 37 6.82 12.88 -0.21
CA GLY A 37 5.89 14.00 -0.42
C GLY A 37 4.88 13.78 -1.53
N ARG A 38 4.78 12.57 -2.07
CA ARG A 38 3.85 12.23 -3.14
C ARG A 38 2.95 11.07 -2.72
N SER A 39 1.79 11.00 -3.35
CA SER A 39 0.79 9.96 -3.02
C SER A 39 0.26 9.33 -4.29
N VAL A 40 0.00 8.02 -4.23
CA VAL A 40 -0.59 7.25 -5.33
C VAL A 40 -1.68 6.36 -4.75
N ASN A 41 -2.83 6.32 -5.41
CA ASN A 41 -3.88 5.35 -5.03
C ASN A 41 -3.38 3.95 -5.37
N ALA A 42 -3.62 3.00 -4.47
CA ALA A 42 -3.07 1.66 -4.61
C ALA A 42 -3.36 0.99 -5.97
N PRO A 43 -4.58 1.11 -6.55
CA PRO A 43 -4.84 0.49 -7.86
C PRO A 43 -3.95 1.01 -8.98
N LEU A 44 -3.33 2.16 -8.81
CA LEU A 44 -2.45 2.76 -9.83
C LEU A 44 -0.98 2.43 -9.60
N LEU A 45 -0.63 1.71 -8.53
CA LEU A 45 0.76 1.39 -8.23
C LEU A 45 1.52 0.74 -9.39
N PRO A 46 0.96 -0.23 -10.14
CA PRO A 46 1.72 -0.85 -11.21
C PRO A 46 2.14 0.12 -12.31
N THR A 47 1.38 1.18 -12.53
CA THR A 47 1.67 2.16 -13.59
C THR A 47 2.30 3.44 -13.06
N CYS A 48 2.09 3.76 -11.78
CA CYS A 48 2.49 5.05 -11.20
C CYS A 48 3.45 4.93 -10.02
N SER A 49 4.00 3.75 -9.76
CA SER A 49 4.91 3.56 -8.61
C SER A 49 6.16 4.44 -8.71
N ASP A 50 6.59 4.78 -9.92
CA ASP A 50 7.74 5.66 -10.14
C ASP A 50 7.52 7.07 -9.59
N VAL A 51 6.26 7.51 -9.48
CA VAL A 51 5.92 8.81 -8.90
C VAL A 51 6.42 8.91 -7.46
N LEU A 52 6.39 7.81 -6.72
CA LEU A 52 6.80 7.78 -5.32
C LEU A 52 8.32 7.77 -5.14
N ARG A 53 9.08 7.50 -6.18
CA ARG A 53 10.55 7.45 -6.15
C ARG A 53 11.07 6.56 -5.03
N LEU A 54 10.51 5.37 -4.91
CA LEU A 54 10.88 4.43 -3.87
C LEU A 54 12.30 3.91 -4.04
N ARG A 55 13.05 3.89 -2.95
CA ARG A 55 14.43 3.40 -2.89
C ARG A 55 14.60 2.57 -1.64
N ALA A 56 15.69 1.81 -1.58
CA ALA A 56 16.07 1.15 -0.33
C ALA A 56 16.16 2.20 0.78
N GLY A 57 15.49 1.96 1.87
CA GLY A 57 15.44 2.89 3.01
C GLY A 57 14.36 3.95 2.95
N SER A 58 13.59 4.04 1.87
CA SER A 58 12.48 4.99 1.80
C SER A 58 11.44 4.69 2.88
N VAL A 59 10.87 5.76 3.44
CA VAL A 59 9.75 5.65 4.38
C VAL A 59 8.46 5.70 3.58
N VAL A 60 7.60 4.72 3.79
CA VAL A 60 6.31 4.60 3.09
C VAL A 60 5.20 4.73 4.11
N THR A 61 4.19 5.54 3.80
CA THR A 61 2.99 5.68 4.60
C THR A 61 1.82 5.11 3.82
N VAL A 62 1.07 4.22 4.45
CA VAL A 62 -0.15 3.64 3.87
C VAL A 62 -1.33 4.14 4.67
N THR A 63 -2.33 4.68 3.97
CA THR A 63 -3.57 5.17 4.57
C THR A 63 -4.73 4.37 4.00
N VAL A 64 -5.64 3.93 4.87
CA VAL A 64 -6.82 3.16 4.48
C VAL A 64 -8.05 3.82 5.08
N GLU A 65 -9.06 4.06 4.25
CA GLU A 65 -10.30 4.72 4.69
C GLU A 65 -11.48 4.34 3.78
N HIS A 66 -12.67 4.72 4.22
CA HIS A 66 -13.91 4.65 3.44
C HIS A 66 -14.33 3.25 2.98
N GLY A 67 -14.06 2.22 3.78
CA GLY A 67 -14.66 0.92 3.54
C GLY A 67 -16.18 1.03 3.61
N GLN A 68 -16.88 0.41 2.66
CA GLN A 68 -18.34 0.52 2.55
C GLN A 68 -19.10 -0.51 3.37
N HIS A 69 -18.40 -1.48 3.92
CA HIS A 69 -19.04 -2.46 4.80
C HIS A 69 -19.39 -1.81 6.12
N PRO A 70 -20.53 -2.17 6.72
CA PRO A 70 -20.93 -1.58 8.01
C PRO A 70 -20.02 -2.03 9.16
N GLU A 71 -19.22 -3.06 8.98
CA GLU A 71 -18.31 -3.53 9.99
C GLU A 71 -17.07 -2.64 10.05
N LEU A 72 -16.72 -2.20 11.24
CA LEU A 72 -15.61 -1.30 11.47
C LEU A 72 -14.25 -1.93 11.15
N ASP A 73 -14.21 -3.26 10.99
CA ASP A 73 -12.96 -3.99 10.83
C ASP A 73 -12.45 -4.10 9.40
N GLU A 74 -13.25 -3.71 8.40
CA GLU A 74 -12.78 -3.84 7.01
C GLU A 74 -11.50 -3.06 6.76
N ASP A 75 -11.49 -1.78 7.12
CA ASP A 75 -10.31 -0.93 6.91
C ASP A 75 -9.12 -1.46 7.69
N ARG A 76 -9.35 -1.96 8.89
CA ARG A 76 -8.30 -2.50 9.74
C ARG A 76 -7.67 -3.75 9.12
N GLN A 77 -8.47 -4.66 8.60
CA GLN A 77 -7.98 -5.86 7.95
C GLN A 77 -7.26 -5.52 6.64
N ALA A 78 -7.84 -4.60 5.88
CA ALA A 78 -7.27 -4.19 4.60
C ALA A 78 -5.88 -3.59 4.78
N ILE A 79 -5.69 -2.69 5.75
CA ILE A 79 -4.38 -2.09 5.98
C ILE A 79 -3.37 -3.13 6.45
N ARG A 80 -3.79 -4.07 7.31
CA ARG A 80 -2.88 -5.10 7.80
C ARG A 80 -2.39 -5.99 6.66
N GLU A 81 -3.28 -6.51 5.85
CA GLU A 81 -2.91 -7.38 4.75
C GLU A 81 -2.06 -6.66 3.72
N PHE A 82 -2.44 -5.44 3.39
CA PHE A 82 -1.71 -4.63 2.42
C PHE A 82 -0.29 -4.33 2.91
N VAL A 83 -0.14 -3.85 4.13
CA VAL A 83 1.16 -3.49 4.69
C VAL A 83 2.04 -4.73 4.85
N ASP A 84 1.50 -5.83 5.35
CA ASP A 84 2.27 -7.07 5.51
C ASP A 84 2.82 -7.55 4.16
N ARG A 85 1.98 -7.55 3.14
CA ARG A 85 2.43 -7.98 1.81
C ARG A 85 3.42 -7.00 1.19
N PHE A 86 3.18 -5.70 1.39
CA PHE A 86 4.10 -4.67 0.91
C PHE A 86 5.49 -4.87 1.51
N GLN A 87 5.55 -5.11 2.81
CA GLN A 87 6.82 -5.36 3.50
C GLN A 87 7.49 -6.63 3.00
N GLU A 88 6.75 -7.70 2.76
CA GLU A 88 7.30 -8.93 2.18
C GLU A 88 7.92 -8.67 0.80
N LEU A 89 7.21 -7.95 -0.05
CA LEU A 89 7.65 -7.71 -1.42
C LEU A 89 8.83 -6.76 -1.51
N THR A 90 9.08 -5.97 -0.46
CA THR A 90 10.17 -5.01 -0.41
C THR A 90 11.23 -5.35 0.64
N ALA A 91 11.25 -6.59 1.08
CA ALA A 91 12.19 -7.03 2.11
C ALA A 91 13.63 -7.22 1.61
N GLY A 92 13.84 -7.10 0.32
CA GLY A 92 15.18 -7.25 -0.27
C GLY A 92 15.37 -8.58 -0.92
#